data_44dbcc50e283cac0609b47fa023766c9
#
_entry.id   44dbcc50e283cac0609b47fa023766c9
#
_cell.length_a   1.000
_cell.length_b   1.000
_cell.length_c   1.000
_cell.angle_alpha   90.00
_cell.angle_beta   90.00
_cell.angle_gamma   90.00
#
_symmetry.space_group_name_H-M   'P 1'
#
loop_
_entity.id
_entity.type
_entity.pdbx_description
1 polymer ?
#
loop_
_entity_poly.entity_id
_entity_poly.type
_entity_poly.pdbx_seq_one_letter_code
_entity_poly.pdbx_strand_id
1 'polypeptide(L)'
;VNPTAQLFGIDFDLTILSMSLLTVLITFLIIFISSRNMQLKPKGKQNVLEWVYEFVQGIIKPNLGRYTSNYSLLFFSLFFFLVIANNIGLVAKIEIGGYNFWSSPTSNAAYNFGLSLMMAVVIHVEGVRKNGFKGYLKEYLSPTPAMLPMNILEQFTNIISLTLRLYGNIFAGEIILGLLVQFSDTSIFAWPIAFALNVVWTGFSIMISCIQAYVFVILSSVYVGDKVNHKE
;
A
#
# COMPACT_ATOMS: atom_id res chain seq x y z
N VAL A 1 -7.64 -17.52 13.92
CA VAL A 1 -7.43 -16.41 14.87
C VAL A 1 -5.95 -16.07 14.86
N ASN A 2 -5.58 -14.80 14.87
CA ASN A 2 -4.17 -14.39 14.95
C ASN A 2 -3.70 -14.41 16.42
N PRO A 3 -2.46 -14.80 16.71
CA PRO A 3 -1.89 -14.66 18.03
C PRO A 3 -1.72 -13.18 18.40
N THR A 4 -2.26 -12.80 19.56
CA THR A 4 -2.16 -11.43 20.09
C THR A 4 -1.29 -11.37 21.33
N ALA A 5 -0.53 -10.28 21.48
CA ALA A 5 0.20 -9.97 22.71
C ALA A 5 -0.27 -8.61 23.25
N GLN A 6 -0.51 -8.57 24.56
CA GLN A 6 -0.86 -7.32 25.23
C GLN A 6 0.41 -6.61 25.70
N LEU A 7 0.59 -5.38 25.22
CA LEU A 7 1.65 -4.49 25.70
C LEU A 7 1.04 -3.13 26.08
N PHE A 8 1.25 -2.68 27.31
CA PHE A 8 0.69 -1.41 27.82
C PHE A 8 -0.84 -1.28 27.69
N GLY A 9 -1.60 -2.39 27.72
CA GLY A 9 -3.07 -2.38 27.59
C GLY A 9 -3.58 -2.28 26.16
N ILE A 10 -2.71 -2.42 25.18
CA ILE A 10 -3.05 -2.46 23.74
C ILE A 10 -2.76 -3.89 23.23
N ASP A 11 -3.73 -4.47 22.54
CA ASP A 11 -3.60 -5.77 21.90
C ASP A 11 -2.87 -5.62 20.56
N PHE A 12 -1.67 -6.20 20.47
CA PHE A 12 -0.89 -6.26 19.23
C PHE A 12 -1.09 -7.61 18.55
N ASP A 13 -1.44 -7.58 17.27
CA ASP A 13 -1.48 -8.75 16.42
C ASP A 13 -0.04 -9.11 15.98
N LEU A 14 0.49 -10.20 16.56
CA LEU A 14 1.86 -10.64 16.32
C LEU A 14 2.08 -11.09 14.86
N THR A 15 1.05 -11.65 14.23
CA THR A 15 1.15 -12.07 12.82
C THR A 15 1.34 -10.86 11.92
N ILE A 16 0.52 -9.83 12.09
CA ILE A 16 0.60 -8.60 11.27
C ILE A 16 1.92 -7.88 11.53
N LEU A 17 2.36 -7.79 12.80
CA LEU A 17 3.62 -7.15 13.15
C LEU A 17 4.82 -7.88 12.52
N SER A 18 4.89 -9.20 12.66
CA SER A 18 5.97 -10.01 12.10
C SER A 18 5.99 -9.97 10.57
N MET A 19 4.81 -10.04 9.94
CA MET A 19 4.69 -9.99 8.49
C MET A 19 5.00 -8.59 7.92
N SER A 20 4.67 -7.52 8.65
CA SER A 20 5.05 -6.16 8.25
C SER A 20 6.56 -5.95 8.32
N LEU A 21 7.22 -6.43 9.39
CA LEU A 21 8.68 -6.40 9.49
C LEU A 21 9.36 -7.24 8.41
N LEU A 22 8.83 -8.42 8.13
CA LEU A 22 9.30 -9.27 7.03
C LEU A 22 9.15 -8.56 5.68
N THR A 23 8.03 -7.91 5.43
CA THR A 23 7.79 -7.15 4.19
C THR A 23 8.78 -6.00 4.03
N VAL A 24 9.04 -5.24 5.10
CA VAL A 24 10.05 -4.17 5.10
C VAL A 24 11.44 -4.75 4.81
N LEU A 25 11.80 -5.86 5.45
CA LEU A 25 13.09 -6.53 5.24
C LEU A 25 13.24 -7.01 3.79
N ILE A 26 12.23 -7.67 3.23
CA ILE A 26 12.23 -8.13 1.85
C ILE A 26 12.35 -6.96 0.89
N THR A 27 11.58 -5.90 1.08
CA THR A 27 11.63 -4.67 0.28
C THR A 27 13.03 -4.07 0.30
N PHE A 28 13.60 -3.92 1.50
CA PHE A 28 14.95 -3.39 1.67
C PHE A 28 16.00 -4.28 0.98
N LEU A 29 15.94 -5.59 1.17
CA LEU A 29 16.87 -6.53 0.56
C LEU A 29 16.81 -6.51 -0.97
N ILE A 30 15.61 -6.48 -1.55
CA ILE A 30 15.43 -6.43 -3.01
C ILE A 30 16.06 -5.15 -3.56
N ILE A 31 15.74 -3.99 -2.97
CA ILE A 31 16.28 -2.71 -3.40
C ILE A 31 17.79 -2.68 -3.21
N PHE A 32 18.30 -3.10 -2.05
CA PHE A 32 19.73 -3.12 -1.73
C PHE A 32 20.54 -4.03 -2.66
N ILE A 33 20.08 -5.27 -2.89
CA ILE A 33 20.77 -6.22 -3.77
C ILE A 33 20.74 -5.75 -5.23
N SER A 34 19.65 -5.12 -5.66
CA SER A 34 19.49 -4.64 -7.04
C SER A 34 20.23 -3.33 -7.30
N SER A 35 20.43 -2.49 -6.27
CA SER A 35 21.19 -1.24 -6.36
C SER A 35 22.69 -1.40 -6.14
N ARG A 36 23.14 -2.58 -5.69
CA ARG A 36 24.56 -2.86 -5.49
C ARG A 36 25.27 -3.06 -6.83
N ASN A 37 26.36 -2.34 -7.08
CA ASN A 37 27.14 -2.38 -8.32
C ASN A 37 26.40 -1.84 -9.56
N MET A 38 25.82 -0.65 -9.44
CA MET A 38 25.16 0.03 -10.55
C MET A 38 26.14 0.29 -11.71
N GLN A 39 25.70 -0.05 -12.93
CA GLN A 39 26.43 0.16 -14.18
C GLN A 39 25.69 1.18 -15.07
N LEU A 40 26.44 1.93 -15.89
CA LEU A 40 25.87 2.87 -16.85
C LEU A 40 24.94 2.24 -17.89
N LYS A 41 25.16 0.95 -18.18
CA LYS A 41 24.23 0.15 -19.00
C LYS A 41 23.59 -0.91 -18.10
N PRO A 42 22.36 -0.70 -17.62
CA PRO A 42 21.70 -1.60 -16.70
C PRO A 42 21.49 -2.98 -17.31
N LYS A 43 21.81 -4.03 -16.56
CA LYS A 43 21.58 -5.42 -16.94
C LYS A 43 20.92 -6.19 -15.79
N GLY A 44 20.03 -7.13 -16.15
CA GLY A 44 19.40 -8.03 -15.19
C GLY A 44 18.61 -7.31 -14.09
N LYS A 45 19.00 -7.50 -12.83
CA LYS A 45 18.28 -6.98 -11.64
C LYS A 45 18.19 -5.46 -11.60
N GLN A 46 19.27 -4.76 -12.00
CA GLN A 46 19.30 -3.29 -12.05
C GLN A 46 18.29 -2.77 -13.07
N ASN A 47 18.18 -3.39 -14.24
CA ASN A 47 17.24 -2.97 -15.28
C ASN A 47 15.78 -3.03 -14.80
N VAL A 48 15.41 -4.06 -14.03
CA VAL A 48 14.07 -4.19 -13.43
C VAL A 48 13.83 -3.07 -12.42
N LEU A 49 14.83 -2.79 -11.55
CA LEU A 49 14.71 -1.74 -10.56
C LEU A 49 14.54 -0.35 -11.20
N GLU A 50 15.36 -0.05 -12.22
CA GLU A 50 15.28 1.21 -12.95
C GLU A 50 13.96 1.34 -13.72
N TRP A 51 13.48 0.26 -14.34
CA TRP A 51 12.18 0.25 -15.01
C TRP A 51 11.02 0.56 -14.04
N VAL A 52 11.02 -0.04 -12.85
CA VAL A 52 10.00 0.26 -11.83
C VAL A 52 10.15 1.71 -11.34
N TYR A 53 11.38 2.20 -11.16
CA TYR A 53 11.63 3.58 -10.78
C TYR A 53 11.10 4.57 -11.83
N GLU A 54 11.39 4.35 -13.11
CA GLU A 54 10.89 5.16 -14.22
C GLU A 54 9.35 5.10 -14.32
N PHE A 55 8.77 3.91 -14.11
CA PHE A 55 7.33 3.73 -14.06
C PHE A 55 6.70 4.59 -12.95
N VAL A 56 7.23 4.53 -11.72
CA VAL A 56 6.73 5.35 -10.61
C VAL A 56 6.95 6.84 -10.89
N GLN A 57 8.08 7.23 -11.45
CA GLN A 57 8.33 8.60 -11.87
C GLN A 57 7.29 9.07 -12.90
N GLY A 58 6.94 8.24 -13.86
CA GLY A 58 5.89 8.52 -14.84
C GLY A 58 4.52 8.79 -14.21
N ILE A 59 4.22 8.11 -13.09
CA ILE A 59 2.98 8.30 -12.33
C ILE A 59 2.97 9.63 -11.57
N ILE A 60 4.05 9.94 -10.86
CA ILE A 60 4.08 11.07 -9.93
C ILE A 60 4.42 12.42 -10.59
N LYS A 61 5.14 12.39 -11.70
CA LYS A 61 5.59 13.59 -12.41
C LYS A 61 4.45 14.52 -12.86
N PRO A 62 3.33 14.03 -13.41
CA PRO A 62 2.21 14.89 -13.78
C PRO A 62 1.61 15.65 -12.59
N ASN A 63 1.66 15.06 -11.39
CA ASN A 63 1.05 15.60 -10.18
C ASN A 63 1.99 16.53 -9.41
N LEU A 64 3.28 16.19 -9.33
CA LEU A 64 4.29 16.90 -8.54
C LEU A 64 5.11 17.91 -9.33
N GLY A 65 5.11 17.83 -10.66
CA GLY A 65 5.85 18.76 -11.53
C GLY A 65 7.34 18.85 -11.17
N ARG A 66 7.81 20.04 -10.86
CA ARG A 66 9.22 20.32 -10.48
C ARG A 66 9.65 19.70 -9.15
N TYR A 67 8.72 19.32 -8.30
CA TYR A 67 9.00 18.70 -6.98
C TYR A 67 9.13 17.18 -7.05
N THR A 68 8.99 16.58 -8.23
CA THR A 68 9.06 15.11 -8.42
C THR A 68 10.33 14.50 -7.82
N SER A 69 11.49 15.14 -8.00
CA SER A 69 12.77 14.62 -7.50
C SER A 69 12.83 14.53 -5.98
N ASN A 70 12.12 15.40 -5.26
CA ASN A 70 12.12 15.44 -3.81
C ASN A 70 11.33 14.28 -3.20
N TYR A 71 10.32 13.80 -3.91
CA TYR A 71 9.40 12.74 -3.42
C TYR A 71 9.57 11.41 -4.15
N SER A 72 10.42 11.34 -5.17
CA SER A 72 10.59 10.14 -5.99
C SER A 72 10.98 8.91 -5.17
N LEU A 73 11.89 9.06 -4.21
CA LEU A 73 12.33 7.96 -3.35
C LEU A 73 11.20 7.49 -2.41
N LEU A 74 10.43 8.43 -1.87
CA LEU A 74 9.29 8.12 -1.00
C LEU A 74 8.25 7.27 -1.76
N PHE A 75 7.81 7.74 -2.93
CA PHE A 75 6.79 7.05 -3.72
C PHE A 75 7.29 5.74 -4.32
N PHE A 76 8.57 5.68 -4.70
CA PHE A 76 9.18 4.45 -5.18
C PHE A 76 9.22 3.36 -4.09
N SER A 77 9.71 3.71 -2.89
CA SER A 77 9.74 2.76 -1.77
C SER A 77 8.35 2.38 -1.30
N LEU A 78 7.40 3.31 -1.30
CA LEU A 78 6.00 3.06 -0.96
C LEU A 78 5.34 2.10 -1.96
N PHE A 79 5.56 2.31 -3.26
CA PHE A 79 5.05 1.43 -4.31
C PHE A 79 5.59 0.00 -4.15
N PHE A 80 6.90 -0.15 -4.01
CA PHE A 80 7.54 -1.45 -3.83
C PHE A 80 7.05 -2.16 -2.57
N PHE A 81 6.98 -1.42 -1.46
CA PHE A 81 6.46 -1.93 -0.19
C PHE A 81 5.01 -2.42 -0.34
N LEU A 82 4.12 -1.64 -0.96
CA LEU A 82 2.73 -2.00 -1.15
C LEU A 82 2.56 -3.21 -2.06
N VAL A 83 3.32 -3.30 -3.15
CA VAL A 83 3.30 -4.47 -4.04
C VAL A 83 3.66 -5.74 -3.26
N ILE A 84 4.71 -5.69 -2.44
CA ILE A 84 5.14 -6.85 -1.65
C ILE A 84 4.15 -7.14 -0.53
N ALA A 85 3.72 -6.12 0.23
CA ALA A 85 2.78 -6.26 1.34
C ALA A 85 1.44 -6.86 0.92
N ASN A 86 0.93 -6.45 -0.24
CA ASN A 86 -0.33 -6.96 -0.78
C ASN A 86 -0.24 -8.41 -1.28
N ASN A 87 0.92 -8.81 -1.80
CA ASN A 87 1.09 -10.13 -2.41
C ASN A 87 1.68 -11.17 -1.47
N ILE A 88 2.31 -10.78 -0.37
CA ILE A 88 2.99 -11.72 0.53
C ILE A 88 2.02 -12.75 1.14
N GLY A 89 0.78 -12.38 1.41
CA GLY A 89 -0.26 -13.29 1.91
C GLY A 89 -0.75 -14.31 0.88
N LEU A 90 -0.54 -14.04 -0.42
CA LEU A 90 -0.92 -14.97 -1.50
C LEU A 90 0.11 -16.07 -1.74
N VAL A 91 1.36 -15.88 -1.27
CA VAL A 91 2.47 -16.82 -1.49
C VAL A 91 2.31 -18.08 -0.67
N ALA A 92 1.83 -17.97 0.57
CA ALA A 92 1.64 -19.09 1.46
C ALA A 92 0.48 -18.84 2.43
N LYS A 93 -0.10 -19.92 2.95
CA LYS A 93 -1.04 -19.89 4.05
C LYS A 93 -0.54 -20.89 5.10
N ILE A 94 -0.17 -20.40 6.28
CA ILE A 94 0.39 -21.20 7.35
C ILE A 94 -0.54 -21.10 8.56
N GLU A 95 -1.31 -22.18 8.79
CA GLU A 95 -2.18 -22.32 9.95
C GLU A 95 -1.71 -23.49 10.83
N ILE A 96 -1.41 -23.24 12.09
CA ILE A 96 -0.95 -24.24 13.05
C ILE A 96 -1.78 -24.10 14.32
N GLY A 97 -2.46 -25.19 14.71
CA GLY A 97 -3.25 -25.21 15.94
C GLY A 97 -4.42 -24.22 15.99
N GLY A 98 -4.98 -23.84 14.83
CA GLY A 98 -6.06 -22.84 14.71
C GLY A 98 -5.59 -21.40 14.71
N TYR A 99 -4.27 -21.16 14.77
CA TYR A 99 -3.66 -19.83 14.64
C TYR A 99 -3.12 -19.62 13.24
N ASN A 100 -3.36 -18.44 12.68
CA ASN A 100 -2.84 -18.02 11.38
C ASN A 100 -1.51 -17.27 11.59
N PHE A 101 -0.42 -17.81 11.08
CA PHE A 101 0.92 -17.24 11.18
C PHE A 101 1.38 -16.54 9.91
N TRP A 102 0.61 -16.66 8.82
CA TRP A 102 0.98 -16.05 7.55
C TRP A 102 -0.24 -15.39 6.91
N SER A 103 -0.26 -14.08 6.86
CA SER A 103 -1.26 -13.29 6.17
C SER A 103 -0.66 -11.99 5.63
N SER A 104 -1.34 -11.37 4.68
CA SER A 104 -0.93 -10.06 4.19
C SER A 104 -1.12 -9.00 5.29
N PRO A 105 -0.11 -8.16 5.60
CA PRO A 105 -0.30 -7.06 6.55
C PRO A 105 -1.47 -6.16 6.16
N THR A 106 -1.69 -5.99 4.87
CA THR A 106 -2.75 -5.15 4.29
C THR A 106 -4.14 -5.79 4.29
N SER A 107 -4.30 -7.05 4.74
CA SER A 107 -5.60 -7.66 5.00
C SER A 107 -6.28 -7.12 6.27
N ASN A 108 -5.54 -6.39 7.12
CA ASN A 108 -6.07 -5.79 8.33
C ASN A 108 -6.43 -4.31 8.12
N ALA A 109 -7.68 -3.94 8.45
CA ALA A 109 -8.19 -2.58 8.29
C ALA A 109 -7.42 -1.55 9.15
N ALA A 110 -7.05 -1.91 10.38
CA ALA A 110 -6.31 -1.02 11.28
C ALA A 110 -4.90 -0.72 10.75
N TYR A 111 -4.23 -1.71 10.17
CA TYR A 111 -2.93 -1.54 9.51
C TYR A 111 -3.02 -0.57 8.31
N ASN A 112 -4.01 -0.77 7.45
CA ASN A 112 -4.24 0.10 6.29
C ASN A 112 -4.61 1.52 6.70
N PHE A 113 -5.40 1.67 7.77
CA PHE A 113 -5.69 2.98 8.35
C PHE A 113 -4.43 3.67 8.85
N GLY A 114 -3.54 2.94 9.54
CA GLY A 114 -2.24 3.45 9.96
C GLY A 114 -1.36 3.92 8.79
N LEU A 115 -1.33 3.16 7.69
CA LEU A 115 -0.60 3.52 6.48
C LEU A 115 -1.17 4.77 5.79
N SER A 116 -2.50 4.83 5.69
CA SER A 116 -3.19 6.01 5.13
C SER A 116 -3.01 7.25 6.01
N LEU A 117 -3.02 7.07 7.34
CA LEU A 117 -2.76 8.14 8.30
C LEU A 117 -1.31 8.64 8.21
N MET A 118 -0.35 7.73 8.05
CA MET A 118 1.05 8.10 7.82
C MET A 118 1.18 8.99 6.58
N MET A 119 0.54 8.62 5.48
CA MET A 119 0.54 9.46 4.26
C MET A 119 -0.17 10.79 4.48
N ALA A 120 -1.28 10.82 5.22
CA ALA A 120 -1.96 12.06 5.57
C ALA A 120 -1.04 13.00 6.39
N VAL A 121 -0.29 12.47 7.35
CA VAL A 121 0.71 13.25 8.11
C VAL A 121 1.78 13.82 7.17
N VAL A 122 2.31 13.03 6.24
CA VAL A 122 3.29 13.52 5.25
C VAL A 122 2.69 14.65 4.42
N ILE A 123 1.48 14.51 3.91
CA ILE A 123 0.77 15.53 3.12
C ILE A 123 0.61 16.82 3.91
N HIS A 124 0.17 16.73 5.16
CA HIS A 124 -0.06 17.89 6.02
C HIS A 124 1.25 18.59 6.43
N VAL A 125 2.28 17.81 6.79
CA VAL A 125 3.60 18.35 7.14
C VAL A 125 4.20 19.08 5.94
N GLU A 126 4.14 18.51 4.74
CA GLU A 126 4.66 19.17 3.54
C GLU A 126 3.82 20.41 3.15
N GLY A 127 2.50 20.38 3.33
CA GLY A 127 1.64 21.54 3.15
C GLY A 127 2.03 22.70 4.08
N VAL A 128 2.23 22.42 5.36
CA VAL A 128 2.70 23.41 6.34
C VAL A 128 4.10 23.91 6.05
N ARG A 129 5.02 22.99 5.66
CA ARG A 129 6.40 23.33 5.33
C ARG A 129 6.52 24.27 4.14
N LYS A 130 5.67 24.07 3.11
CA LYS A 130 5.70 24.87 1.87
C LYS A 130 4.96 26.20 1.99
N ASN A 131 3.77 26.19 2.60
CA ASN A 131 2.89 27.37 2.63
C ASN A 131 2.99 28.15 3.94
N GLY A 132 3.71 27.60 4.94
CA GLY A 132 3.70 28.10 6.31
C GLY A 132 2.36 27.81 6.99
N PHE A 133 2.34 27.82 8.32
CA PHE A 133 1.13 27.46 9.09
C PHE A 133 -0.08 28.36 8.78
N LYS A 134 0.15 29.67 8.64
CA LYS A 134 -0.93 30.61 8.29
C LYS A 134 -1.44 30.44 6.86
N GLY A 135 -0.54 30.18 5.90
CA GLY A 135 -0.91 29.93 4.51
C GLY A 135 -1.67 28.63 4.34
N TYR A 136 -1.23 27.59 5.05
CA TYR A 136 -1.90 26.29 5.08
C TYR A 136 -3.34 26.38 5.66
N LEU A 137 -3.53 27.12 6.77
CA LEU A 137 -4.85 27.32 7.34
C LEU A 137 -5.77 28.14 6.41
N LYS A 138 -5.21 29.14 5.71
CA LYS A 138 -5.94 29.94 4.72
C LYS A 138 -6.41 29.10 3.53
N GLU A 139 -5.65 28.07 3.14
CA GLU A 139 -6.01 27.15 2.06
C GLU A 139 -7.32 26.41 2.35
N TYR A 140 -7.56 25.98 3.59
CA TYR A 140 -8.82 25.36 3.99
C TYR A 140 -10.02 26.31 3.92
N LEU A 141 -9.76 27.61 4.01
CA LEU A 141 -10.78 28.67 3.92
C LEU A 141 -10.97 29.15 2.47
N SER A 142 -10.20 28.65 1.52
CA SER A 142 -10.25 29.05 0.11
C SER A 142 -11.20 28.13 -0.68
N PRO A 143 -11.93 28.65 -1.70
CA PRO A 143 -12.08 30.05 -2.10
C PRO A 143 -12.98 30.89 -1.17
N THR A 144 -13.83 30.25 -0.37
CA THR A 144 -14.72 30.92 0.60
C THR A 144 -14.68 30.22 1.94
N PRO A 145 -14.84 30.93 3.08
CA PRO A 145 -14.86 30.32 4.41
C PRO A 145 -15.98 29.28 4.59
N ALA A 146 -17.04 29.33 3.79
CA ALA A 146 -18.13 28.36 3.81
C ALA A 146 -17.71 26.97 3.30
N MET A 147 -16.57 26.86 2.59
CA MET A 147 -16.03 25.57 2.11
C MET A 147 -15.18 24.82 3.15
N LEU A 148 -14.88 25.42 4.28
CA LEU A 148 -14.12 24.78 5.36
C LEU A 148 -14.64 23.38 5.74
N PRO A 149 -15.95 23.16 5.99
CA PRO A 149 -16.47 21.85 6.33
C PRO A 149 -16.25 20.83 5.20
N MET A 150 -16.41 21.28 3.93
CA MET A 150 -16.24 20.45 2.76
C MET A 150 -14.77 19.99 2.60
N ASN A 151 -13.82 20.91 2.74
CA ASN A 151 -12.40 20.63 2.65
C ASN A 151 -11.92 19.67 3.77
N ILE A 152 -12.45 19.82 4.98
CA ILE A 152 -12.16 18.91 6.10
C ILE A 152 -12.75 17.51 5.80
N LEU A 153 -13.99 17.45 5.33
CA LEU A 153 -14.68 16.21 5.00
C LEU A 153 -13.97 15.47 3.86
N GLU A 154 -13.46 16.20 2.86
CA GLU A 154 -12.67 15.65 1.79
C GLU A 154 -11.39 14.97 2.31
N GLN A 155 -10.63 15.61 3.19
CA GLN A 155 -9.43 15.01 3.80
C GLN A 155 -9.76 13.72 4.56
N PHE A 156 -10.86 13.72 5.29
CA PHE A 156 -11.31 12.55 6.04
C PHE A 156 -11.73 11.40 5.12
N THR A 157 -12.51 11.70 4.07
CA THR A 157 -12.94 10.70 3.09
C THR A 157 -11.77 10.13 2.29
N ASN A 158 -10.73 10.91 2.02
CA ASN A 158 -9.53 10.43 1.33
C ASN A 158 -8.81 9.34 2.13
N ILE A 159 -8.61 9.54 3.43
CA ILE A 159 -7.99 8.54 4.32
C ILE A 159 -8.85 7.27 4.38
N ILE A 160 -10.15 7.41 4.58
CA ILE A 160 -11.08 6.27 4.63
C ILE A 160 -11.11 5.53 3.30
N SER A 161 -11.19 6.24 2.18
CA SER A 161 -11.23 5.66 0.84
C SER A 161 -9.96 4.85 0.54
N LEU A 162 -8.77 5.37 0.87
CA LEU A 162 -7.51 4.64 0.74
C LEU A 162 -7.49 3.38 1.60
N THR A 163 -7.93 3.48 2.85
CA THR A 163 -8.00 2.36 3.80
C THR A 163 -8.95 1.26 3.31
N LEU A 164 -10.19 1.62 2.99
CA LEU A 164 -11.22 0.66 2.58
C LEU A 164 -10.90 -0.01 1.24
N ARG A 165 -10.31 0.73 0.31
CA ARG A 165 -9.92 0.19 -0.99
C ARG A 165 -8.83 -0.88 -0.84
N LEU A 166 -7.82 -0.60 -0.02
CA LEU A 166 -6.73 -1.54 0.21
C LEU A 166 -7.23 -2.76 1.00
N TYR A 167 -7.91 -2.53 2.11
CA TYR A 167 -8.50 -3.58 2.94
C TYR A 167 -9.49 -4.46 2.16
N GLY A 168 -10.45 -3.85 1.46
CA GLY A 168 -11.52 -4.59 0.78
C GLY A 168 -11.01 -5.57 -0.27
N ASN A 169 -10.05 -5.15 -1.08
CA ASN A 169 -9.50 -6.01 -2.13
C ASN A 169 -8.69 -7.18 -1.56
N ILE A 170 -7.83 -6.93 -0.58
CA ILE A 170 -6.96 -7.97 -0.02
C ILE A 170 -7.75 -8.95 0.85
N PHE A 171 -8.64 -8.43 1.71
CA PHE A 171 -9.49 -9.25 2.57
C PHE A 171 -10.44 -10.14 1.76
N ALA A 172 -11.11 -9.58 0.73
CA ALA A 172 -11.97 -10.37 -0.15
C ALA A 172 -11.18 -11.47 -0.87
N GLY A 173 -9.94 -11.17 -1.31
CA GLY A 173 -9.05 -12.13 -1.93
C GLY A 173 -8.73 -13.32 -1.01
N GLU A 174 -8.38 -13.05 0.25
CA GLU A 174 -8.08 -14.08 1.24
C GLU A 174 -9.31 -14.97 1.56
N ILE A 175 -10.51 -14.38 1.65
CA ILE A 175 -11.74 -15.14 1.87
C ILE A 175 -12.01 -16.10 0.70
N ILE A 176 -11.92 -15.64 -0.53
CA ILE A 176 -12.21 -16.47 -1.71
C ILE A 176 -11.21 -17.62 -1.82
N LEU A 177 -9.92 -17.36 -1.57
CA LEU A 177 -8.92 -18.43 -1.50
C LEU A 177 -9.27 -19.46 -0.44
N GLY A 178 -9.72 -19.03 0.74
CA GLY A 178 -10.18 -19.93 1.80
C GLY A 178 -11.38 -20.79 1.39
N LEU A 179 -12.36 -20.22 0.70
CA LEU A 179 -13.53 -20.94 0.19
C LEU A 179 -13.16 -21.96 -0.90
N LEU A 180 -12.23 -21.62 -1.79
CA LEU A 180 -11.74 -22.56 -2.81
C LEU A 180 -11.00 -23.75 -2.21
N VAL A 181 -10.24 -23.55 -1.14
CA VAL A 181 -9.61 -24.63 -0.39
C VAL A 181 -10.66 -25.54 0.24
N GLN A 182 -11.67 -24.98 0.91
CA GLN A 182 -12.77 -25.76 1.48
C GLN A 182 -13.56 -26.55 0.42
N PHE A 183 -13.77 -25.95 -0.76
CA PHE A 183 -14.44 -26.64 -1.86
C PHE A 183 -13.61 -27.83 -2.35
N SER A 184 -12.28 -27.75 -2.37
CA SER A 184 -11.41 -28.87 -2.76
C SER A 184 -11.56 -30.10 -1.84
N ASP A 185 -11.89 -29.88 -0.57
CA ASP A 185 -12.03 -30.96 0.42
C ASP A 185 -13.36 -31.73 0.32
N THR A 186 -14.33 -31.25 -0.49
CA THR A 186 -15.67 -31.86 -0.59
C THR A 186 -15.68 -33.16 -1.39
N SER A 187 -14.84 -33.30 -2.42
CA SER A 187 -14.80 -34.47 -3.29
C SER A 187 -13.51 -34.55 -4.09
N ILE A 188 -13.08 -35.78 -4.41
CA ILE A 188 -11.89 -35.99 -5.26
C ILE A 188 -12.05 -35.40 -6.66
N PHE A 189 -13.27 -35.27 -7.18
CA PHE A 189 -13.57 -34.62 -8.45
C PHE A 189 -13.60 -33.09 -8.35
N ALA A 190 -13.81 -32.55 -7.16
CA ALA A 190 -13.77 -31.10 -6.91
C ALA A 190 -12.33 -30.55 -6.91
N TRP A 191 -11.34 -31.39 -6.59
CA TRP A 191 -9.94 -30.99 -6.45
C TRP A 191 -9.35 -30.35 -7.73
N PRO A 192 -9.44 -30.98 -8.94
CA PRO A 192 -8.90 -30.36 -10.14
C PRO A 192 -9.60 -29.06 -10.53
N ILE A 193 -10.92 -28.98 -10.28
CA ILE A 193 -11.69 -27.77 -10.54
C ILE A 193 -11.30 -26.67 -9.59
N ALA A 194 -11.20 -26.96 -8.29
CA ALA A 194 -10.76 -26.03 -7.26
C ALA A 194 -9.33 -25.51 -7.54
N PHE A 195 -8.42 -26.41 -7.98
CA PHE A 195 -7.06 -26.05 -8.36
C PHE A 195 -7.03 -25.06 -9.55
N ALA A 196 -7.78 -25.36 -10.61
CA ALA A 196 -7.86 -24.49 -11.78
C ALA A 196 -8.43 -23.10 -11.42
N LEU A 197 -9.51 -23.07 -10.61
CA LEU A 197 -10.10 -21.83 -10.12
C LEU A 197 -9.13 -21.05 -9.21
N ASN A 198 -8.37 -21.76 -8.36
CA ASN A 198 -7.38 -21.14 -7.49
C ASN A 198 -6.25 -20.49 -8.29
N VAL A 199 -5.73 -21.12 -9.33
CA VAL A 199 -4.70 -20.54 -10.20
C VAL A 199 -5.21 -19.26 -10.88
N VAL A 200 -6.42 -19.30 -11.45
CA VAL A 200 -7.05 -18.13 -12.08
C VAL A 200 -7.26 -17.01 -11.06
N TRP A 201 -7.78 -17.36 -9.88
CA TRP A 201 -8.04 -16.39 -8.81
C TRP A 201 -6.75 -15.77 -8.28
N THR A 202 -5.71 -16.56 -8.08
CA THR A 202 -4.39 -16.06 -7.62
C THR A 202 -3.79 -15.08 -8.63
N GLY A 203 -3.85 -15.41 -9.94
CA GLY A 203 -3.42 -14.50 -11.00
C GLY A 203 -4.20 -13.19 -11.00
N PHE A 204 -5.52 -13.26 -10.84
CA PHE A 204 -6.39 -12.09 -10.72
C PHE A 204 -6.07 -11.27 -9.47
N SER A 205 -5.86 -11.91 -8.32
CA SER A 205 -5.50 -11.25 -7.06
C SER A 205 -4.17 -10.51 -7.14
N ILE A 206 -3.15 -11.09 -7.79
CA ILE A 206 -1.86 -10.43 -8.02
C ILE A 206 -2.05 -9.18 -8.89
N MET A 207 -2.83 -9.28 -9.95
CA MET A 207 -3.12 -8.14 -10.82
C MET A 207 -3.81 -7.01 -10.04
N ILE A 208 -4.86 -7.32 -9.29
CA ILE A 208 -5.59 -6.35 -8.46
C ILE A 208 -4.67 -5.74 -7.39
N SER A 209 -3.81 -6.53 -6.76
CA SER A 209 -2.81 -6.07 -5.80
C SER A 209 -1.85 -5.05 -6.39
N CYS A 210 -1.36 -5.28 -7.60
CA CYS A 210 -0.48 -4.34 -8.30
C CYS A 210 -1.22 -3.05 -8.67
N ILE A 211 -2.45 -3.16 -9.19
CA ILE A 211 -3.31 -2.01 -9.50
C ILE A 211 -3.58 -1.20 -8.22
N GLN A 212 -3.79 -1.87 -7.10
CA GLN A 212 -4.04 -1.21 -5.82
C GLN A 212 -2.83 -0.40 -5.32
N ALA A 213 -1.62 -0.95 -5.44
CA ALA A 213 -0.39 -0.22 -5.13
C ALA A 213 -0.22 1.01 -6.05
N TYR A 214 -0.51 0.85 -7.35
CA TYR A 214 -0.51 1.92 -8.33
C TYR A 214 -1.49 3.04 -7.96
N VAL A 215 -2.75 2.69 -7.66
CA VAL A 215 -3.79 3.67 -7.32
C VAL A 215 -3.48 4.38 -6.00
N PHE A 216 -2.91 3.67 -5.02
CA PHE A 216 -2.50 4.30 -3.75
C PHE A 216 -1.43 5.36 -3.99
N VAL A 217 -0.41 5.06 -4.79
CA VAL A 217 0.69 5.99 -5.11
C VAL A 217 0.19 7.18 -5.93
N ILE A 218 -0.66 6.96 -6.94
CA ILE A 218 -1.18 8.07 -7.76
C ILE A 218 -2.02 9.04 -6.92
N LEU A 219 -2.96 8.52 -6.11
CA LEU A 219 -3.80 9.37 -5.26
C LEU A 219 -2.98 10.11 -4.21
N SER A 220 -2.04 9.43 -3.55
CA SER A 220 -1.14 10.08 -2.61
C SER A 220 -0.29 11.16 -3.27
N SER A 221 0.16 10.94 -4.51
CA SER A 221 0.93 11.95 -5.27
C SER A 221 0.08 13.16 -5.69
N VAL A 222 -1.19 12.94 -6.01
CA VAL A 222 -2.14 14.04 -6.28
C VAL A 222 -2.31 14.88 -5.03
N TYR A 223 -2.58 14.27 -3.87
CA TYR A 223 -2.79 15.00 -2.61
C TYR A 223 -1.53 15.76 -2.15
N VAL A 224 -0.33 15.20 -2.34
CA VAL A 224 0.92 15.93 -2.10
C VAL A 224 1.07 17.07 -3.11
N GLY A 225 0.79 16.80 -4.38
CA GLY A 225 0.90 17.78 -5.48
C GLY A 225 0.00 19.00 -5.25
N ASP A 226 -1.24 18.80 -4.85
CA ASP A 226 -2.17 19.87 -4.52
C ASP A 226 -1.64 20.80 -3.41
N LYS A 227 -0.98 20.21 -2.40
CA LYS A 227 -0.39 20.99 -1.29
C LYS A 227 0.91 21.72 -1.65
N VAL A 228 1.66 21.16 -2.61
CA VAL A 228 3.00 21.66 -2.95
C VAL A 228 2.97 22.64 -4.12
N ASN A 229 2.01 22.50 -5.08
CA ASN A 229 1.93 23.32 -6.29
C ASN A 229 1.03 24.58 -6.13
N HIS A 230 0.32 24.73 -5.03
CA HIS A 230 -0.69 25.80 -4.81
C HIS A 230 -0.15 27.24 -4.75
N LYS A 231 1.11 27.49 -5.11
CA LYS A 231 1.74 28.83 -5.12
C LYS A 231 2.01 29.42 -6.51
N GLU A 232 1.38 28.86 -7.57
CA GLU A 232 1.47 29.49 -8.90
C GLU A 232 0.12 30.07 -9.34
#